data_43d8cc193038bc23ef1c29b1915be7a7
#
_entry.id   43d8cc193038bc23ef1c29b1915be7a7
#
_cell.length_a   1.000
_cell.length_b   1.000
_cell.length_c   1.000
_cell.angle_alpha   90.00
_cell.angle_beta   90.00
_cell.angle_gamma   90.00
#
_symmetry.space_group_name_H-M   'P 1'
#
loop_
_entity.id
_entity.type
_entity.pdbx_description
1 polymer ?
#
loop_
_entity_poly.entity_id
_entity_poly.type
_entity_poly.pdbx_seq_one_letter_code
_entity_poly.pdbx_strand_id
1 'polypeptide(L)'
;MKFDILGVGNALVDETFYVEKNFVDSTDLFFNQFKSISFQDQEDILAGLPSDLAPDVVCGGSTTNSLAATSNFGSSCAHICQLANDDRGRLYEDNLKENGIVSINSFYHEEVRTGRCLVFITPNSERTMGTYLGASERLVFNSDFIEAANNSKILFSEGYQFTSDENFSAFLSILKGTEKTTKLALSLSDPGVVQTFKSRFKEVFNVRKVDYLFCNKEEAISLVGENFVKDLSSLAVNYVVTNGAESSYISEEGSYAEIKAKSVKAIDSNGAGDIFAGAALNKIIEGDSFFNACEFGNYASSIIVQEKSPRLSIDQYKKLKADY
;
A
#
# COMPACT_ATOMS: atom_id res chain seq x y z
N MET A 1 -20.95 8.27 10.06
CA MET A 1 -20.27 7.06 10.55
C MET A 1 -18.86 7.47 10.86
N LYS A 2 -18.30 7.11 12.01
CA LYS A 2 -16.91 7.45 12.32
C LYS A 2 -16.05 6.22 12.05
N PHE A 3 -14.98 6.41 11.27
CA PHE A 3 -13.96 5.39 11.05
C PHE A 3 -12.71 5.72 11.87
N ASP A 4 -11.96 4.71 12.25
CA ASP A 4 -10.64 4.92 12.80
C ASP A 4 -9.67 5.35 11.69
N ILE A 5 -9.73 4.69 10.53
CA ILE A 5 -8.87 5.00 9.39
C ILE A 5 -9.69 5.05 8.09
N LEU A 6 -9.47 6.12 7.32
CA LEU A 6 -9.87 6.21 5.93
C LEU A 6 -8.63 6.11 5.05
N GLY A 7 -8.55 5.07 4.22
CA GLY A 7 -7.51 4.93 3.21
C GLY A 7 -7.92 5.53 1.88
N VAL A 8 -6.97 6.12 1.16
CA VAL A 8 -7.09 6.52 -0.25
C VAL A 8 -5.96 5.85 -1.01
N GLY A 9 -6.28 4.90 -1.88
CA GLY A 9 -5.25 4.06 -2.51
C GLY A 9 -5.72 3.38 -3.79
N ASN A 10 -4.75 2.75 -4.46
CA ASN A 10 -5.01 1.99 -5.67
C ASN A 10 -5.67 0.64 -5.36
N ALA A 11 -6.58 0.22 -6.24
CA ALA A 11 -7.26 -1.06 -6.20
C ALA A 11 -6.78 -1.94 -7.37
N LEU A 12 -5.98 -2.95 -7.07
CA LEU A 12 -5.40 -3.88 -8.05
C LEU A 12 -5.76 -5.32 -7.69
N VAL A 13 -6.00 -6.14 -8.71
CA VAL A 13 -6.10 -7.59 -8.55
C VAL A 13 -4.82 -8.21 -9.08
N ASP A 14 -4.05 -8.86 -8.21
CA ASP A 14 -2.82 -9.57 -8.56
C ASP A 14 -3.17 -10.99 -9.00
N GLU A 15 -2.76 -11.36 -10.21
CA GLU A 15 -2.89 -12.70 -10.79
C GLU A 15 -1.50 -13.30 -10.93
N THR A 16 -1.16 -14.24 -10.05
CA THR A 16 0.18 -14.85 -9.99
C THR A 16 0.21 -16.17 -10.75
N PHE A 17 1.12 -16.28 -11.69
CA PHE A 17 1.39 -17.46 -12.49
C PHE A 17 2.80 -17.99 -12.21
N TYR A 18 2.92 -19.29 -12.02
CA TYR A 18 4.22 -19.97 -11.89
C TYR A 18 4.63 -20.48 -13.27
N VAL A 19 5.69 -19.90 -13.82
CA VAL A 19 6.11 -20.14 -15.22
C VAL A 19 7.62 -20.37 -15.32
N GLU A 20 8.06 -21.02 -16.40
CA GLU A 20 9.47 -21.10 -16.73
C GLU A 20 9.98 -19.74 -17.27
N LYS A 21 11.27 -19.47 -17.06
CA LYS A 21 11.90 -18.21 -17.51
C LYS A 21 11.73 -17.95 -19.01
N ASN A 22 11.76 -19.00 -19.84
CA ASN A 22 11.58 -18.88 -21.29
C ASN A 22 10.21 -18.28 -21.67
N PHE A 23 9.17 -18.48 -20.87
CA PHE A 23 7.89 -17.82 -21.08
C PHE A 23 8.03 -16.31 -20.87
N VAL A 24 8.65 -15.88 -19.76
CA VAL A 24 8.87 -14.44 -19.49
C VAL A 24 9.74 -13.81 -20.59
N ASP A 25 10.80 -14.51 -21.03
CA ASP A 25 11.67 -14.06 -22.12
C ASP A 25 10.95 -13.95 -23.48
N SER A 26 9.80 -14.62 -23.65
CA SER A 26 8.96 -14.51 -24.86
C SER A 26 7.99 -13.32 -24.82
N THR A 27 7.92 -12.62 -23.71
CA THR A 27 7.06 -11.41 -23.54
C THR A 27 7.91 -10.14 -23.66
N ASP A 28 7.24 -8.99 -23.80
CA ASP A 28 7.90 -7.67 -23.76
C ASP A 28 8.14 -7.17 -22.32
N LEU A 29 7.99 -8.02 -21.29
CA LEU A 29 8.26 -7.67 -19.91
C LEU A 29 9.77 -7.69 -19.62
N PHE A 30 10.19 -6.87 -18.68
CA PHE A 30 11.56 -6.88 -18.18
C PHE A 30 11.70 -7.92 -17.08
N PHE A 31 12.51 -8.93 -17.30
CA PHE A 31 12.74 -10.00 -16.35
C PHE A 31 13.13 -9.47 -14.96
N ASN A 32 12.48 -9.99 -13.92
CA ASN A 32 12.67 -9.60 -12.53
C ASN A 32 12.43 -8.11 -12.26
N GLN A 33 11.50 -7.47 -13.03
CA GLN A 33 11.17 -6.06 -12.90
C GLN A 33 9.66 -5.82 -13.04
N PHE A 34 9.23 -4.63 -12.61
CA PHE A 34 7.92 -4.08 -12.86
C PHE A 34 7.89 -3.36 -14.22
N LYS A 35 6.79 -3.54 -14.96
CA LYS A 35 6.47 -2.75 -16.16
C LYS A 35 4.99 -2.38 -16.16
N SER A 36 4.68 -1.10 -16.38
CA SER A 36 3.32 -0.68 -16.71
C SER A 36 3.04 -1.04 -18.17
N ILE A 37 1.92 -1.72 -18.41
CA ILE A 37 1.50 -2.20 -19.73
C ILE A 37 0.01 -1.92 -19.97
N SER A 38 -0.43 -1.94 -21.24
CA SER A 38 -1.83 -1.77 -21.58
C SER A 38 -2.67 -3.01 -21.24
N PHE A 39 -3.99 -2.84 -21.23
CA PHE A 39 -4.92 -3.98 -21.10
C PHE A 39 -4.71 -5.01 -22.23
N GLN A 40 -4.51 -4.52 -23.47
CA GLN A 40 -4.30 -5.41 -24.63
C GLN A 40 -2.99 -6.21 -24.49
N ASP A 41 -1.89 -5.58 -24.05
CA ASP A 41 -0.63 -6.30 -23.81
C ASP A 41 -0.82 -7.41 -22.76
N GLN A 42 -1.62 -7.18 -21.71
CA GLN A 42 -1.93 -8.24 -20.74
C GLN A 42 -2.70 -9.39 -21.37
N GLU A 43 -3.72 -9.10 -22.21
CA GLU A 43 -4.50 -10.14 -22.88
C GLU A 43 -3.63 -10.95 -23.85
N ASP A 44 -2.71 -10.28 -24.56
CA ASP A 44 -1.77 -10.94 -25.49
C ASP A 44 -0.79 -11.85 -24.72
N ILE A 45 -0.29 -11.42 -23.58
CA ILE A 45 0.55 -12.25 -22.71
C ILE A 45 -0.22 -13.47 -22.20
N LEU A 46 -1.45 -13.27 -21.71
CA LEU A 46 -2.30 -14.36 -21.19
C LEU A 46 -2.65 -15.38 -22.26
N ALA A 47 -2.86 -14.94 -23.52
CA ALA A 47 -3.11 -15.84 -24.65
C ALA A 47 -1.93 -16.77 -24.95
N GLY A 48 -0.72 -16.42 -24.52
CA GLY A 48 0.48 -17.24 -24.64
C GLY A 48 0.66 -18.30 -23.53
N LEU A 49 -0.16 -18.25 -22.47
CA LEU A 49 -0.10 -19.23 -21.37
C LEU A 49 -0.84 -20.54 -21.74
N PRO A 50 -0.42 -21.67 -21.15
CA PRO A 50 -1.20 -22.91 -21.23
C PRO A 50 -2.64 -22.70 -20.73
N SER A 51 -3.63 -23.23 -21.44
CA SER A 51 -5.06 -23.01 -21.15
C SER A 51 -5.52 -23.62 -19.82
N ASP A 52 -4.75 -24.53 -19.24
CA ASP A 52 -4.99 -25.20 -17.95
C ASP A 52 -4.23 -24.53 -16.78
N LEU A 53 -3.41 -23.52 -17.05
CA LEU A 53 -2.69 -22.80 -16.01
C LEU A 53 -3.58 -21.72 -15.39
N ALA A 54 -4.05 -21.98 -14.17
CA ALA A 54 -4.83 -21.01 -13.40
C ALA A 54 -3.91 -20.13 -12.51
N PRO A 55 -4.20 -18.84 -12.35
CA PRO A 55 -3.46 -17.98 -11.43
C PRO A 55 -3.88 -18.18 -9.97
N ASP A 56 -2.97 -17.87 -9.06
CA ASP A 56 -3.33 -17.49 -7.69
C ASP A 56 -3.80 -16.03 -7.70
N VAL A 57 -5.04 -15.77 -7.25
CA VAL A 57 -5.66 -14.45 -7.34
C VAL A 57 -5.74 -13.81 -5.96
N VAL A 58 -5.18 -12.61 -5.80
CA VAL A 58 -5.18 -11.84 -4.54
C VAL A 58 -5.53 -10.39 -4.84
N CYS A 59 -6.41 -9.80 -4.03
CA CYS A 59 -6.65 -8.36 -4.09
C CYS A 59 -5.46 -7.62 -3.47
N GLY A 60 -4.80 -6.78 -4.28
CA GLY A 60 -3.59 -6.03 -3.95
C GLY A 60 -3.87 -4.54 -3.70
N GLY A 61 -2.80 -3.75 -3.77
CA GLY A 61 -2.77 -2.32 -3.45
C GLY A 61 -2.22 -2.08 -2.05
N SER A 62 -1.17 -1.25 -1.94
CA SER A 62 -0.44 -1.03 -0.68
C SER A 62 -1.35 -0.48 0.43
N THR A 63 -2.17 0.53 0.12
CA THR A 63 -3.17 1.06 1.08
C THR A 63 -4.14 -0.04 1.52
N THR A 64 -4.63 -0.87 0.60
CA THR A 64 -5.58 -1.94 0.93
C THR A 64 -4.95 -3.03 1.78
N ASN A 65 -3.68 -3.39 1.52
CA ASN A 65 -2.94 -4.32 2.35
C ASN A 65 -2.80 -3.79 3.79
N SER A 66 -2.44 -2.51 3.92
CA SER A 66 -2.35 -1.85 5.23
C SER A 66 -3.71 -1.80 5.95
N LEU A 67 -4.79 -1.44 5.25
CA LEU A 67 -6.14 -1.42 5.82
C LEU A 67 -6.61 -2.81 6.22
N ALA A 68 -6.31 -3.85 5.43
CA ALA A 68 -6.64 -5.23 5.77
C ALA A 68 -5.96 -5.65 7.08
N ALA A 69 -4.67 -5.32 7.25
CA ALA A 69 -3.98 -5.55 8.51
C ALA A 69 -4.63 -4.78 9.66
N THR A 70 -4.85 -3.47 9.49
CA THR A 70 -5.43 -2.60 10.51
C THR A 70 -6.82 -3.06 10.94
N SER A 71 -7.68 -3.42 9.97
CA SER A 71 -9.03 -3.89 10.23
C SER A 71 -9.04 -5.23 10.96
N ASN A 72 -8.21 -6.18 10.52
CA ASN A 72 -8.10 -7.49 11.18
C ASN A 72 -7.44 -7.41 12.56
N PHE A 73 -6.70 -6.33 12.86
CA PHE A 73 -6.25 -6.01 14.22
C PHE A 73 -7.33 -5.28 15.06
N GLY A 74 -8.50 -4.97 14.49
CA GLY A 74 -9.69 -4.53 15.23
C GLY A 74 -10.06 -3.05 15.08
N SER A 75 -9.39 -2.27 14.22
CA SER A 75 -9.80 -0.88 13.92
C SER A 75 -10.89 -0.86 12.84
N SER A 76 -11.76 0.16 12.90
CA SER A 76 -12.77 0.39 11.85
C SER A 76 -12.14 1.11 10.66
N CYS A 77 -12.20 0.49 9.47
CA CYS A 77 -11.54 0.98 8.27
C CYS A 77 -12.54 1.27 7.14
N ALA A 78 -12.26 2.32 6.38
CA ALA A 78 -12.91 2.61 5.11
C ALA A 78 -11.86 2.86 4.02
N HIS A 79 -12.21 2.61 2.77
CA HIS A 79 -11.32 2.76 1.63
C HIS A 79 -11.98 3.52 0.48
N ILE A 80 -11.34 4.59 0.03
CA ILE A 80 -11.61 5.28 -1.21
C ILE A 80 -10.65 4.73 -2.26
N CYS A 81 -11.20 4.00 -3.24
CA CYS A 81 -10.47 3.49 -4.39
C CYS A 81 -11.38 3.51 -5.62
N GLN A 82 -10.82 3.37 -6.80
CA GLN A 82 -11.62 3.34 -8.02
C GLN A 82 -11.61 1.95 -8.64
N LEU A 83 -12.82 1.45 -8.92
CA LEU A 83 -13.07 0.14 -9.53
C LEU A 83 -13.83 0.31 -10.85
N ALA A 84 -13.84 -0.75 -11.67
CA ALA A 84 -14.71 -0.86 -12.83
C ALA A 84 -15.89 -1.80 -12.56
N ASN A 85 -16.94 -1.71 -13.38
CA ASN A 85 -18.09 -2.60 -13.32
C ASN A 85 -17.79 -3.93 -14.03
N ASP A 86 -16.85 -4.70 -13.47
CA ASP A 86 -16.42 -5.99 -14.00
C ASP A 86 -16.25 -7.04 -12.87
N ASP A 87 -15.90 -8.27 -13.25
CA ASP A 87 -15.75 -9.37 -12.28
C ASP A 87 -14.65 -9.10 -11.27
N ARG A 88 -13.55 -8.45 -11.68
CA ARG A 88 -12.45 -8.08 -10.78
C ARG A 88 -12.86 -6.98 -9.80
N GLY A 89 -13.66 -6.02 -10.25
CA GLY A 89 -14.21 -4.98 -9.37
C GLY A 89 -15.13 -5.58 -8.30
N ARG A 90 -15.99 -6.53 -8.68
CA ARG A 90 -16.85 -7.27 -7.73
C ARG A 90 -16.03 -8.11 -6.75
N LEU A 91 -15.04 -8.85 -7.25
CA LEU A 91 -14.11 -9.62 -6.42
C LEU A 91 -13.40 -8.71 -5.39
N TYR A 92 -12.95 -7.54 -5.82
CA TYR A 92 -12.27 -6.59 -4.96
C TYR A 92 -13.19 -6.04 -3.86
N GLU A 93 -14.43 -5.68 -4.20
CA GLU A 93 -15.42 -5.25 -3.21
C GLU A 93 -15.75 -6.32 -2.18
N ASP A 94 -15.92 -7.56 -2.63
CA ASP A 94 -16.20 -8.69 -1.73
C ASP A 94 -14.99 -8.91 -0.79
N ASN A 95 -13.77 -8.78 -1.30
CA ASN A 95 -12.57 -8.86 -0.48
C ASN A 95 -12.47 -7.72 0.56
N LEU A 96 -12.86 -6.49 0.22
CA LEU A 96 -12.95 -5.41 1.20
C LEU A 96 -13.95 -5.75 2.32
N LYS A 97 -15.13 -6.25 1.96
CA LYS A 97 -16.18 -6.67 2.93
C LYS A 97 -15.70 -7.80 3.84
N GLU A 98 -15.04 -8.83 3.28
CA GLU A 98 -14.48 -9.95 4.03
C GLU A 98 -13.46 -9.48 5.08
N ASN A 99 -12.68 -8.45 4.76
CA ASN A 99 -11.72 -7.83 5.68
C ASN A 99 -12.35 -6.74 6.56
N GLY A 100 -13.67 -6.56 6.56
CA GLY A 100 -14.37 -5.57 7.39
C GLY A 100 -14.09 -4.11 6.98
N ILE A 101 -13.66 -3.88 5.73
CA ILE A 101 -13.35 -2.55 5.20
C ILE A 101 -14.56 -2.02 4.43
N VAL A 102 -15.03 -0.81 4.77
CA VAL A 102 -16.13 -0.16 4.06
C VAL A 102 -15.61 0.51 2.80
N SER A 103 -16.16 0.12 1.64
CA SER A 103 -15.87 0.78 0.37
C SER A 103 -16.62 2.11 0.28
N ILE A 104 -15.90 3.20 -0.05
CA ILE A 104 -16.47 4.52 -0.31
C ILE A 104 -16.20 4.89 -1.76
N ASN A 105 -16.89 4.23 -2.67
CA ASN A 105 -16.82 4.50 -4.10
C ASN A 105 -18.05 5.29 -4.54
N SER A 106 -17.85 6.30 -5.41
CA SER A 106 -18.94 7.10 -5.93
C SER A 106 -19.62 6.47 -7.16
N PHE A 107 -18.88 5.68 -7.92
CA PHE A 107 -19.36 4.97 -9.11
C PHE A 107 -18.30 3.96 -9.59
N TYR A 108 -18.70 3.13 -10.57
CA TYR A 108 -17.81 2.21 -11.26
C TYR A 108 -17.57 2.68 -12.69
N HIS A 109 -16.35 2.55 -13.17
CA HIS A 109 -16.06 2.81 -14.58
C HIS A 109 -16.66 1.74 -15.48
N GLU A 110 -17.31 2.17 -16.59
CA GLU A 110 -17.88 1.29 -17.61
C GLU A 110 -16.92 1.09 -18.80
N GLU A 111 -16.07 2.08 -19.07
CA GLU A 111 -15.23 2.11 -20.29
C GLU A 111 -13.84 1.48 -20.08
N VAL A 112 -13.42 1.32 -18.84
CA VAL A 112 -12.12 0.72 -18.49
C VAL A 112 -12.31 -0.48 -17.57
N ARG A 113 -11.30 -1.33 -17.48
CA ARG A 113 -11.31 -2.49 -16.58
C ARG A 113 -10.70 -2.13 -15.22
N THR A 114 -11.07 -2.91 -14.20
CA THR A 114 -10.40 -2.87 -12.90
C THR A 114 -8.92 -3.15 -13.07
N GLY A 115 -8.08 -2.48 -12.29
CA GLY A 115 -6.63 -2.64 -12.34
C GLY A 115 -6.19 -4.07 -12.05
N ARG A 116 -5.21 -4.56 -12.81
CA ARG A 116 -4.68 -5.93 -12.71
C ARG A 116 -3.17 -5.93 -12.80
N CYS A 117 -2.53 -6.69 -11.91
CA CYS A 117 -1.12 -6.99 -11.99
C CYS A 117 -0.92 -8.46 -12.36
N LEU A 118 -0.33 -8.73 -13.53
CA LEU A 118 0.16 -10.07 -13.87
C LEU A 118 1.50 -10.27 -13.20
N VAL A 119 1.61 -11.27 -12.34
CA VAL A 119 2.83 -11.62 -11.62
C VAL A 119 3.31 -12.97 -12.11
N PHE A 120 4.52 -13.03 -12.68
CA PHE A 120 5.14 -14.26 -13.14
C PHE A 120 6.27 -14.63 -12.19
N ILE A 121 6.18 -15.80 -11.56
CA ILE A 121 7.19 -16.34 -10.64
C ILE A 121 7.90 -17.51 -11.32
N THR A 122 9.21 -17.41 -11.43
CA THR A 122 10.05 -18.48 -11.97
C THR A 122 10.52 -19.44 -10.86
N PRO A 123 11.03 -20.63 -11.20
CA PRO A 123 11.53 -21.61 -10.21
C PRO A 123 12.61 -21.06 -9.27
N ASN A 124 13.35 -20.03 -9.69
CA ASN A 124 14.35 -19.34 -8.87
C ASN A 124 13.73 -18.25 -7.95
N SER A 125 12.41 -18.20 -7.83
CA SER A 125 11.66 -17.20 -7.06
C SER A 125 11.84 -15.77 -7.54
N GLU A 126 12.25 -15.55 -8.79
CA GLU A 126 12.33 -14.23 -9.41
C GLU A 126 10.93 -13.81 -9.90
N ARG A 127 10.62 -12.55 -9.70
CA ARG A 127 9.27 -12.00 -9.93
C ARG A 127 9.28 -10.95 -11.03
N THR A 128 8.52 -11.19 -12.10
CA THR A 128 8.30 -10.25 -13.20
C THR A 128 6.86 -9.78 -13.18
N MET A 129 6.62 -8.48 -13.29
CA MET A 129 5.29 -7.90 -13.17
C MET A 129 4.92 -7.06 -14.39
N GLY A 130 3.72 -7.32 -14.93
CA GLY A 130 3.10 -6.51 -15.98
C GLY A 130 1.78 -5.93 -15.47
N THR A 131 1.76 -4.63 -15.12
CA THR A 131 0.62 -4.01 -14.45
C THR A 131 -0.14 -3.07 -15.37
N TYR A 132 -1.47 -3.29 -15.44
CA TYR A 132 -2.45 -2.38 -16.01
C TYR A 132 -3.22 -1.72 -14.87
N LEU A 133 -3.09 -0.39 -14.72
CA LEU A 133 -3.74 0.33 -13.63
C LEU A 133 -5.25 0.53 -13.85
N GLY A 134 -5.68 0.70 -15.09
CA GLY A 134 -7.10 0.74 -15.46
C GLY A 134 -7.91 1.77 -14.67
N ALA A 135 -9.04 1.35 -14.10
CA ALA A 135 -9.87 2.22 -13.28
C ALA A 135 -9.14 2.76 -12.05
N SER A 136 -8.19 2.00 -11.52
CA SER A 136 -7.45 2.35 -10.30
C SER A 136 -6.69 3.68 -10.38
N GLU A 137 -6.27 4.10 -11.58
CA GLU A 137 -5.58 5.39 -11.80
C GLU A 137 -6.51 6.56 -12.15
N ARG A 138 -7.85 6.34 -12.09
CA ARG A 138 -8.89 7.28 -12.54
C ARG A 138 -9.86 7.65 -11.44
N LEU A 139 -9.35 7.91 -10.24
CA LEU A 139 -10.19 8.31 -9.11
C LEU A 139 -10.84 9.66 -9.38
N VAL A 140 -12.15 9.68 -9.49
CA VAL A 140 -12.92 10.91 -9.64
C VAL A 140 -13.29 11.47 -8.27
N PHE A 141 -12.85 12.69 -8.01
CA PHE A 141 -13.14 13.38 -6.75
C PHE A 141 -14.65 13.54 -6.52
N ASN A 142 -15.07 13.25 -5.28
CA ASN A 142 -16.41 13.54 -4.77
C ASN A 142 -16.29 14.26 -3.42
N SER A 143 -17.14 15.25 -3.17
CA SER A 143 -17.19 15.99 -1.91
C SER A 143 -17.43 15.11 -0.70
N ASP A 144 -18.16 14.00 -0.85
CA ASP A 144 -18.42 13.02 0.20
C ASP A 144 -17.14 12.38 0.75
N PHE A 145 -16.05 12.38 -0.03
CA PHE A 145 -14.74 11.93 0.42
C PHE A 145 -14.15 12.83 1.51
N ILE A 146 -14.41 14.15 1.43
CA ILE A 146 -14.01 15.09 2.48
C ILE A 146 -14.82 14.83 3.76
N GLU A 147 -16.12 14.60 3.63
CA GLU A 147 -16.96 14.25 4.78
C GLU A 147 -16.48 12.95 5.44
N ALA A 148 -16.18 11.92 4.65
CA ALA A 148 -15.63 10.67 5.15
C ALA A 148 -14.29 10.88 5.87
N ALA A 149 -13.40 11.72 5.31
CA ALA A 149 -12.11 12.05 5.93
C ALA A 149 -12.30 12.79 7.27
N ASN A 150 -13.20 13.77 7.32
CA ASN A 150 -13.50 14.53 8.55
C ASN A 150 -14.21 13.68 9.62
N ASN A 151 -14.85 12.59 9.22
CA ASN A 151 -15.44 11.58 10.11
C ASN A 151 -14.48 10.43 10.48
N SER A 152 -13.20 10.54 10.15
CA SER A 152 -12.16 9.57 10.45
C SER A 152 -11.09 10.14 11.38
N LYS A 153 -10.43 9.28 12.19
CA LYS A 153 -9.31 9.72 13.04
C LYS A 153 -8.04 9.93 12.23
N ILE A 154 -7.80 9.07 11.24
CA ILE A 154 -6.61 9.11 10.37
C ILE A 154 -7.06 9.02 8.91
N LEU A 155 -6.53 9.92 8.06
CA LEU A 155 -6.50 9.81 6.62
C LEU A 155 -5.16 9.20 6.23
N PHE A 156 -5.18 8.01 5.63
CA PHE A 156 -3.99 7.28 5.18
C PHE A 156 -3.93 7.20 3.66
N SER A 157 -2.75 7.40 3.09
CA SER A 157 -2.52 7.23 1.65
C SER A 157 -1.13 6.70 1.34
N GLU A 158 -0.90 6.40 0.08
CA GLU A 158 0.32 5.80 -0.46
C GLU A 158 0.90 6.64 -1.60
N GLY A 159 2.21 6.55 -1.82
CA GLY A 159 2.91 7.26 -2.90
C GLY A 159 2.42 6.89 -4.29
N TYR A 160 1.92 5.67 -4.50
CA TYR A 160 1.35 5.25 -5.79
C TYR A 160 0.13 6.08 -6.22
N GLN A 161 -0.59 6.72 -5.28
CA GLN A 161 -1.66 7.68 -5.61
C GLN A 161 -1.14 8.91 -6.36
N PHE A 162 0.16 9.16 -6.30
CA PHE A 162 0.78 10.31 -6.93
C PHE A 162 1.29 10.03 -8.34
N THR A 163 1.08 8.82 -8.86
CA THR A 163 1.55 8.44 -10.20
C THR A 163 0.61 8.87 -11.33
N SER A 164 -0.70 9.00 -11.07
CA SER A 164 -1.66 9.56 -12.03
C SER A 164 -2.08 10.99 -11.67
N ASP A 165 -2.47 11.78 -12.67
CA ASP A 165 -2.90 13.17 -12.48
C ASP A 165 -4.27 13.22 -11.77
N GLU A 166 -5.17 12.33 -12.15
CA GLU A 166 -6.51 12.22 -11.59
C GLU A 166 -6.46 11.84 -10.11
N ASN A 167 -5.73 10.79 -9.77
CA ASN A 167 -5.59 10.32 -8.39
C ASN A 167 -4.92 11.38 -7.51
N PHE A 168 -3.84 11.98 -8.00
CA PHE A 168 -3.15 13.04 -7.27
C PHE A 168 -4.04 14.25 -7.00
N SER A 169 -4.77 14.71 -8.04
CA SER A 169 -5.70 15.83 -7.93
C SER A 169 -6.85 15.54 -6.96
N ALA A 170 -7.41 14.33 -7.02
CA ALA A 170 -8.46 13.88 -6.11
C ALA A 170 -7.94 13.81 -4.66
N PHE A 171 -6.80 13.16 -4.42
CA PHE A 171 -6.19 13.10 -3.09
C PHE A 171 -5.88 14.49 -2.54
N LEU A 172 -5.30 15.37 -3.34
CA LEU A 172 -4.97 16.73 -2.92
C LEU A 172 -6.22 17.55 -2.56
N SER A 173 -7.34 17.33 -3.28
CA SER A 173 -8.64 17.95 -2.98
C SER A 173 -9.21 17.44 -1.66
N ILE A 174 -9.15 16.13 -1.42
CA ILE A 174 -9.53 15.51 -0.14
C ILE A 174 -8.68 16.11 0.99
N LEU A 175 -7.36 16.12 0.83
CA LEU A 175 -6.43 16.61 1.85
C LEU A 175 -6.66 18.08 2.20
N LYS A 176 -6.88 18.94 1.20
CA LYS A 176 -7.17 20.38 1.40
C LYS A 176 -8.51 20.61 2.12
N GLY A 177 -9.49 19.75 1.91
CA GLY A 177 -10.80 19.81 2.60
C GLY A 177 -10.84 19.12 3.97
N THR A 178 -9.80 18.32 4.29
CA THR A 178 -9.76 17.58 5.54
C THR A 178 -9.32 18.48 6.71
N GLU A 179 -10.09 18.44 7.80
CA GLU A 179 -9.79 19.18 9.02
C GLU A 179 -8.49 18.71 9.68
N LYS A 180 -7.82 19.61 10.40
CA LYS A 180 -6.55 19.27 11.10
C LYS A 180 -6.72 18.31 12.26
N THR A 181 -7.93 18.10 12.74
CA THR A 181 -8.30 17.11 13.75
C THR A 181 -8.12 15.68 13.24
N THR A 182 -8.35 15.45 11.95
CA THR A 182 -8.02 14.19 11.28
C THR A 182 -6.51 14.13 11.02
N LYS A 183 -5.82 13.16 11.55
CA LYS A 183 -4.38 12.96 11.35
C LYS A 183 -4.07 12.50 9.93
N LEU A 184 -2.93 12.93 9.39
CA LEU A 184 -2.45 12.48 8.08
C LEU A 184 -1.36 11.43 8.26
N ALA A 185 -1.58 10.24 7.72
CA ALA A 185 -0.57 9.20 7.58
C ALA A 185 -0.24 8.97 6.10
N LEU A 186 1.04 8.78 5.78
CA LEU A 186 1.52 8.60 4.40
C LEU A 186 2.58 7.52 4.34
N SER A 187 2.46 6.59 3.39
CA SER A 187 3.54 5.69 2.95
C SER A 187 4.19 6.24 1.69
N LEU A 188 5.53 6.20 1.58
CA LEU A 188 6.23 6.64 0.37
C LEU A 188 6.18 5.61 -0.75
N SER A 189 5.98 4.33 -0.43
CA SER A 189 5.69 3.18 -1.30
C SER A 189 6.85 2.63 -2.14
N ASP A 190 7.59 3.48 -2.87
CA ASP A 190 8.61 3.02 -3.83
C ASP A 190 9.63 4.13 -4.12
N PRO A 191 10.95 3.87 -4.11
CA PRO A 191 11.97 4.89 -4.33
C PRO A 191 11.92 5.50 -5.74
N GLY A 192 11.54 4.74 -6.77
CA GLY A 192 11.37 5.24 -8.14
C GLY A 192 10.16 6.16 -8.27
N VAL A 193 9.06 5.84 -7.59
CA VAL A 193 7.89 6.73 -7.50
C VAL A 193 8.27 8.02 -6.80
N VAL A 194 8.97 7.95 -5.66
CA VAL A 194 9.44 9.13 -4.94
C VAL A 194 10.34 10.00 -5.82
N GLN A 195 11.28 9.39 -6.53
CA GLN A 195 12.21 10.11 -7.40
C GLN A 195 11.48 10.79 -8.56
N THR A 196 10.58 10.07 -9.22
CA THR A 196 9.87 10.54 -10.42
C THR A 196 8.86 11.65 -10.08
N PHE A 197 8.11 11.47 -8.99
CA PHE A 197 7.02 12.36 -8.60
C PHE A 197 7.35 13.23 -7.38
N LYS A 198 8.62 13.53 -7.15
CA LYS A 198 9.12 14.30 -6.00
C LYS A 198 8.41 15.65 -5.81
N SER A 199 8.01 16.30 -6.89
CA SER A 199 7.26 17.56 -6.84
C SER A 199 5.88 17.40 -6.21
N ARG A 200 5.18 16.27 -6.47
CA ARG A 200 3.87 15.97 -5.91
C ARG A 200 3.97 15.69 -4.40
N PHE A 201 4.98 14.95 -3.97
CA PHE A 201 5.24 14.77 -2.54
C PHE A 201 5.48 16.12 -1.85
N LYS A 202 6.29 17.01 -2.44
CA LYS A 202 6.51 18.35 -1.89
C LYS A 202 5.23 19.16 -1.81
N GLU A 203 4.32 19.05 -2.79
CA GLU A 203 3.03 19.73 -2.75
C GLU A 203 2.18 19.23 -1.58
N VAL A 204 2.12 17.92 -1.33
CA VAL A 204 1.43 17.35 -0.16
C VAL A 204 2.00 17.90 1.15
N PHE A 205 3.32 17.88 1.32
CA PHE A 205 3.99 18.40 2.52
C PHE A 205 3.78 19.91 2.71
N ASN A 206 3.63 20.68 1.62
CA ASN A 206 3.31 22.10 1.69
C ASN A 206 1.85 22.37 2.13
N VAL A 207 0.91 21.47 1.84
CA VAL A 207 -0.47 21.60 2.33
C VAL A 207 -0.53 21.41 3.83
N ARG A 208 0.13 20.36 4.35
CA ARG A 208 0.27 20.14 5.79
C ARG A 208 1.40 19.15 6.08
N LYS A 209 2.01 19.33 7.24
CA LYS A 209 2.97 18.39 7.80
C LYS A 209 2.28 17.03 8.04
N VAL A 210 2.94 15.94 7.67
CA VAL A 210 2.43 14.59 7.88
C VAL A 210 2.51 14.22 9.37
N ASP A 211 1.46 13.66 9.95
CA ASP A 211 1.48 13.23 11.35
C ASP A 211 2.27 11.93 11.51
N TYR A 212 2.13 10.97 10.57
CA TYR A 212 2.81 9.67 10.59
C TYR A 212 3.33 9.32 9.19
N LEU A 213 4.65 9.28 9.02
CA LEU A 213 5.30 8.94 7.75
C LEU A 213 5.94 7.55 7.85
N PHE A 214 5.62 6.70 6.89
CA PHE A 214 6.18 5.36 6.74
C PHE A 214 7.01 5.30 5.45
N CYS A 215 8.26 4.85 5.55
CA CYS A 215 9.12 4.66 4.38
C CYS A 215 10.22 3.65 4.69
N ASN A 216 10.86 3.15 3.64
CA ASN A 216 12.13 2.47 3.75
C ASN A 216 13.29 3.44 3.52
N LYS A 217 14.51 2.96 3.74
CA LYS A 217 15.72 3.77 3.62
C LYS A 217 15.94 4.33 2.21
N GLU A 218 15.67 3.53 1.18
CA GLU A 218 15.86 3.95 -0.21
C GLU A 218 14.84 5.02 -0.61
N GLU A 219 13.59 4.90 -0.16
CA GLU A 219 12.53 5.90 -0.34
C GLU A 219 12.89 7.21 0.39
N ALA A 220 13.38 7.12 1.63
CA ALA A 220 13.81 8.29 2.41
C ALA A 220 14.97 9.02 1.72
N ILE A 221 15.98 8.27 1.25
CA ILE A 221 17.11 8.83 0.50
C ILE A 221 16.63 9.50 -0.81
N SER A 222 15.72 8.86 -1.54
CA SER A 222 15.14 9.43 -2.76
C SER A 222 14.39 10.74 -2.50
N LEU A 223 13.73 10.86 -1.35
CA LEU A 223 12.96 12.06 -0.99
C LEU A 223 13.86 13.21 -0.55
N VAL A 224 14.74 12.98 0.41
CA VAL A 224 15.49 14.03 1.12
C VAL A 224 17.02 13.88 1.07
N GLY A 225 17.54 12.75 0.58
CA GLY A 225 18.99 12.47 0.52
C GLY A 225 19.51 11.73 1.74
N GLU A 226 20.83 11.58 1.83
CA GLU A 226 21.51 10.74 2.84
C GLU A 226 21.27 11.18 4.29
N ASN A 227 20.99 12.46 4.54
CA ASN A 227 20.73 12.98 5.89
C ASN A 227 19.27 12.79 6.32
N PHE A 228 18.58 11.75 5.79
CA PHE A 228 17.15 11.53 5.94
C PHE A 228 16.68 11.54 7.40
N VAL A 229 17.43 11.02 8.34
CA VAL A 229 17.08 11.02 9.78
C VAL A 229 16.79 12.43 10.29
N LYS A 230 17.53 13.46 9.83
CA LYS A 230 17.31 14.85 10.22
C LYS A 230 16.28 15.54 9.32
N ASP A 231 16.37 15.31 8.01
CA ASP A 231 15.63 16.11 7.04
C ASP A 231 14.14 15.75 6.98
N LEU A 232 13.76 14.50 7.29
CA LEU A 232 12.37 14.08 7.41
C LEU A 232 11.61 14.78 8.54
N SER A 233 12.30 15.24 9.59
CA SER A 233 11.67 15.97 10.71
C SER A 233 11.00 17.28 10.27
N SER A 234 11.40 17.86 9.14
CA SER A 234 10.77 19.02 8.56
C SER A 234 9.43 18.69 7.85
N LEU A 235 9.25 17.43 7.42
CA LEU A 235 8.13 16.96 6.62
C LEU A 235 7.08 16.20 7.45
N ALA A 236 7.53 15.51 8.49
CA ALA A 236 6.66 14.69 9.34
C ALA A 236 6.86 15.00 10.83
N VAL A 237 5.79 14.79 11.64
CA VAL A 237 5.86 14.88 13.11
C VAL A 237 6.49 13.62 13.65
N ASN A 238 5.96 12.48 13.21
CA ASN A 238 6.45 11.14 13.53
C ASN A 238 6.80 10.42 12.23
N TYR A 239 7.92 9.72 12.18
CA TYR A 239 8.28 8.92 11.02
C TYR A 239 9.08 7.69 11.40
N VAL A 240 8.96 6.67 10.56
CA VAL A 240 9.78 5.46 10.63
C VAL A 240 10.44 5.22 9.28
N VAL A 241 11.72 4.87 9.32
CA VAL A 241 12.51 4.46 8.15
C VAL A 241 12.93 3.02 8.37
N THR A 242 12.24 2.08 7.72
CA THR A 242 12.59 0.65 7.77
C THR A 242 13.83 0.37 6.92
N ASN A 243 14.62 -0.66 7.28
CA ASN A 243 15.86 -1.00 6.58
C ASN A 243 16.04 -2.52 6.43
N GLY A 244 15.01 -3.20 5.97
CA GLY A 244 15.03 -4.64 5.73
C GLY A 244 15.38 -5.44 6.99
N ALA A 245 16.47 -6.21 6.95
CA ALA A 245 16.94 -7.02 8.07
C ALA A 245 17.75 -6.21 9.11
N GLU A 246 18.01 -4.95 8.86
CA GLU A 246 18.72 -4.04 9.75
C GLU A 246 17.77 -3.31 10.69
N SER A 247 18.31 -2.44 11.56
CA SER A 247 17.48 -1.61 12.44
C SER A 247 16.65 -0.59 11.66
N SER A 248 15.39 -0.41 12.09
CA SER A 248 14.55 0.71 11.66
C SER A 248 14.85 1.95 12.48
N TYR A 249 14.88 3.12 11.83
CA TYR A 249 15.04 4.43 12.47
C TYR A 249 13.69 5.04 12.74
N ILE A 250 13.45 5.51 13.97
CA ILE A 250 12.15 6.08 14.37
C ILE A 250 12.39 7.47 14.94
N SER A 251 11.52 8.39 14.60
CA SER A 251 11.41 9.68 15.25
C SER A 251 9.99 9.87 15.76
N GLU A 252 9.86 10.13 17.05
CA GLU A 252 8.61 10.48 17.71
C GLU A 252 8.76 11.88 18.31
N GLU A 253 8.06 12.87 17.75
CA GLU A 253 8.10 14.27 18.18
C GLU A 253 9.53 14.83 18.33
N GLY A 254 10.45 14.40 17.46
CA GLY A 254 11.85 14.82 17.47
C GLY A 254 12.78 14.01 18.38
N SER A 255 12.25 13.04 19.12
CA SER A 255 13.06 12.03 19.84
C SER A 255 13.38 10.87 18.92
N TYR A 256 14.64 10.44 18.87
CA TYR A 256 15.13 9.41 17.96
C TYR A 256 15.39 8.09 18.68
N ALA A 257 15.02 6.99 18.06
CA ALA A 257 15.28 5.65 18.53
C ALA A 257 15.50 4.68 17.35
N GLU A 258 16.02 3.50 17.65
CA GLU A 258 16.16 2.40 16.71
C GLU A 258 15.45 1.16 17.22
N ILE A 259 14.77 0.44 16.32
CA ILE A 259 14.22 -0.88 16.59
C ILE A 259 14.99 -1.90 15.74
N LYS A 260 15.57 -2.90 16.39
CA LYS A 260 16.25 -3.98 15.69
C LYS A 260 15.24 -4.87 14.97
N ALA A 261 15.51 -5.20 13.72
CA ALA A 261 14.73 -6.19 13.01
C ALA A 261 14.82 -7.54 13.73
N LYS A 262 13.69 -8.29 13.73
CA LYS A 262 13.69 -9.67 14.21
C LYS A 262 14.38 -10.57 13.18
N SER A 263 15.35 -11.36 13.63
CA SER A 263 16.06 -12.30 12.76
C SER A 263 15.14 -13.47 12.40
N VAL A 264 14.69 -13.53 11.15
CA VAL A 264 13.83 -14.58 10.59
C VAL A 264 14.35 -15.01 9.24
N LYS A 265 13.93 -16.21 8.78
CA LYS A 265 14.20 -16.63 7.41
C LYS A 265 13.12 -16.08 6.50
N ALA A 266 13.40 -14.97 5.81
CA ALA A 266 12.48 -14.41 4.84
C ALA A 266 12.30 -15.33 3.62
N ILE A 267 11.07 -15.44 3.15
CA ILE A 267 10.65 -16.14 1.92
C ILE A 267 10.30 -15.09 0.86
N ASP A 268 9.49 -14.08 1.24
CA ASP A 268 9.08 -12.97 0.37
C ASP A 268 8.96 -11.69 1.21
N SER A 269 9.48 -10.58 0.73
CA SER A 269 9.38 -9.28 1.41
C SER A 269 8.18 -8.44 0.95
N ASN A 270 7.37 -8.96 0.02
CA ASN A 270 6.18 -8.26 -0.47
C ASN A 270 5.15 -8.07 0.66
N GLY A 271 4.59 -6.87 0.76
CA GLY A 271 3.63 -6.53 1.82
C GLY A 271 4.23 -6.26 3.20
N ALA A 272 5.57 -6.39 3.38
CA ALA A 272 6.20 -6.15 4.68
C ALA A 272 6.02 -4.69 5.16
N GLY A 273 6.16 -3.73 4.27
CA GLY A 273 5.91 -2.31 4.56
C GLY A 273 4.43 -2.04 4.82
N ASP A 274 3.54 -2.72 4.11
CA ASP A 274 2.09 -2.54 4.23
C ASP A 274 1.59 -3.03 5.59
N ILE A 275 2.00 -4.25 5.99
CA ILE A 275 1.62 -4.79 7.30
C ILE A 275 2.26 -4.01 8.43
N PHE A 276 3.50 -3.50 8.23
CA PHE A 276 4.15 -2.63 9.20
C PHE A 276 3.29 -1.38 9.46
N ALA A 277 2.92 -0.68 8.39
CA ALA A 277 2.09 0.52 8.48
C ALA A 277 0.73 0.20 9.09
N GLY A 278 0.06 -0.86 8.64
CA GLY A 278 -1.26 -1.26 9.15
C GLY A 278 -1.24 -1.64 10.63
N ALA A 279 -0.24 -2.38 11.07
CA ALA A 279 -0.06 -2.76 12.48
C ALA A 279 0.26 -1.55 13.35
N ALA A 280 1.16 -0.67 12.89
CA ALA A 280 1.49 0.55 13.62
C ALA A 280 0.27 1.49 13.71
N LEU A 281 -0.48 1.67 12.62
CA LEU A 281 -1.70 2.49 12.63
C LEU A 281 -2.76 1.95 13.61
N ASN A 282 -2.94 0.62 13.70
CA ASN A 282 -3.85 0.03 14.69
C ASN A 282 -3.42 0.40 16.12
N LYS A 283 -2.14 0.28 16.46
CA LYS A 283 -1.62 0.61 17.79
C LYS A 283 -1.73 2.10 18.11
N ILE A 284 -1.50 2.98 17.14
CA ILE A 284 -1.72 4.43 17.29
C ILE A 284 -3.21 4.70 17.64
N ILE A 285 -4.14 4.02 16.98
CA ILE A 285 -5.58 4.14 17.25
C ILE A 285 -5.95 3.63 18.65
N GLU A 286 -5.27 2.60 19.15
CA GLU A 286 -5.40 2.07 20.51
C GLU A 286 -4.82 3.03 21.57
N GLY A 287 -4.04 4.05 21.17
CA GLY A 287 -3.47 5.06 22.05
C GLY A 287 -2.02 4.80 22.46
N ASP A 288 -1.35 3.86 21.81
CA ASP A 288 0.08 3.61 22.04
C ASP A 288 0.94 4.77 21.51
N SER A 289 2.17 4.92 22.05
CA SER A 289 3.17 5.80 21.49
C SER A 289 3.57 5.35 20.08
N PHE A 290 4.07 6.27 19.25
CA PHE A 290 4.51 5.92 17.91
C PHE A 290 5.64 4.89 17.92
N PHE A 291 6.53 4.98 18.91
CA PHE A 291 7.61 4.01 19.09
C PHE A 291 7.04 2.59 19.33
N ASN A 292 6.15 2.41 20.31
CA ASN A 292 5.55 1.11 20.62
C ASN A 292 4.73 0.58 19.43
N ALA A 293 4.03 1.48 18.72
CA ALA A 293 3.31 1.14 17.50
C ALA A 293 4.24 0.58 16.41
N CYS A 294 5.42 1.19 16.23
CA CYS A 294 6.43 0.71 15.29
C CYS A 294 7.08 -0.61 15.74
N GLU A 295 7.19 -0.88 17.05
CA GLU A 295 7.63 -2.20 17.55
C GLU A 295 6.65 -3.30 17.13
N PHE A 296 5.35 -3.04 17.25
CA PHE A 296 4.33 -3.97 16.76
C PHE A 296 4.38 -4.12 15.24
N GLY A 297 4.57 -3.02 14.50
CA GLY A 297 4.80 -3.04 13.04
C GLY A 297 5.98 -3.93 12.65
N ASN A 298 7.11 -3.78 13.34
CA ASN A 298 8.31 -4.59 13.12
C ASN A 298 8.07 -6.08 13.44
N TYR A 299 7.31 -6.37 14.50
CA TYR A 299 6.89 -7.75 14.79
C TYR A 299 6.01 -8.32 13.68
N ALA A 300 4.98 -7.60 13.25
CA ALA A 300 4.07 -8.04 12.20
C ALA A 300 4.82 -8.27 10.86
N SER A 301 5.76 -7.38 10.51
CA SER A 301 6.61 -7.55 9.32
C SER A 301 7.47 -8.80 9.40
N SER A 302 7.99 -9.14 10.58
CA SER A 302 8.78 -10.36 10.76
C SER A 302 7.98 -11.65 10.52
N ILE A 303 6.66 -11.60 10.64
CA ILE A 303 5.78 -12.75 10.37
C ILE A 303 5.46 -12.84 8.88
N ILE A 304 5.03 -11.72 8.24
CA ILE A 304 4.61 -11.75 6.83
C ILE A 304 5.75 -12.12 5.89
N VAL A 305 6.98 -11.72 6.16
CA VAL A 305 8.12 -12.06 5.28
C VAL A 305 8.43 -13.56 5.23
N GLN A 306 7.83 -14.37 6.10
CA GLN A 306 7.90 -15.83 6.09
C GLN A 306 6.78 -16.49 5.29
N GLU A 307 5.87 -15.69 4.72
CA GLU A 307 4.74 -16.14 3.89
C GLU A 307 5.02 -15.81 2.42
N LYS A 308 4.26 -16.44 1.51
CA LYS A 308 4.35 -16.17 0.06
C LYS A 308 3.32 -15.14 -0.42
N SER A 309 2.44 -14.67 0.46
CA SER A 309 1.37 -13.73 0.17
C SER A 309 1.69 -12.36 0.77
N PRO A 310 1.30 -11.23 0.14
CA PRO A 310 1.45 -9.90 0.71
C PRO A 310 0.49 -9.62 1.87
N ARG A 311 -0.41 -10.55 2.18
CA ARG A 311 -1.36 -10.49 3.29
C ARG A 311 -1.38 -11.78 4.08
N LEU A 312 -1.61 -11.67 5.38
CA LEU A 312 -1.92 -12.80 6.24
C LEU A 312 -3.40 -13.21 6.09
N SER A 313 -3.74 -14.43 6.44
CA SER A 313 -5.14 -14.83 6.64
C SER A 313 -5.71 -14.16 7.90
N ILE A 314 -7.03 -14.06 7.96
CA ILE A 314 -7.74 -13.48 9.13
C ILE A 314 -7.33 -14.17 10.45
N ASP A 315 -7.16 -15.47 10.43
CA ASP A 315 -6.75 -16.22 11.64
C ASP A 315 -5.29 -15.98 12.01
N GLN A 316 -4.41 -15.77 11.01
CA GLN A 316 -3.02 -15.39 11.27
C GLN A 316 -2.92 -13.99 11.87
N TYR A 317 -3.72 -13.01 11.42
CA TYR A 317 -3.79 -11.68 12.04
C TYR A 317 -4.23 -11.75 13.49
N LYS A 318 -5.30 -12.53 13.80
CA LYS A 318 -5.79 -12.73 15.17
C LYS A 318 -4.74 -13.36 16.07
N LYS A 319 -4.08 -14.41 15.57
CA LYS A 319 -3.01 -15.07 16.29
C LYS A 319 -1.83 -14.12 16.55
N LEU A 320 -1.39 -13.39 15.53
CA LEU A 320 -0.29 -12.42 15.64
C LEU A 320 -0.58 -11.39 16.75
N LYS A 321 -1.81 -10.85 16.78
CA LYS A 321 -2.21 -9.88 17.81
C LYS A 321 -2.27 -10.50 19.22
N ALA A 322 -2.66 -11.77 19.33
CA ALA A 322 -2.73 -12.46 20.61
C ALA A 322 -1.36 -12.87 21.17
N ASP A 323 -0.39 -13.11 20.28
CA ASP A 323 0.97 -13.55 20.63
C ASP A 323 1.90 -12.36 20.96
N TYR A 324 1.51 -11.12 20.63
CA TYR A 324 2.24 -9.88 20.94
C TYR A 324 1.84 -9.32 22.30
#